data_7108cba0a3d1a19d2434790d635bb4db
#
_entry.id   7108cba0a3d1a19d2434790d635bb4db
#
_cell.length_a   1.000
_cell.length_b   1.000
_cell.length_c   1.000
_cell.angle_alpha   90.00
_cell.angle_beta   90.00
_cell.angle_gamma   90.00
#
_symmetry.space_group_name_H-M   'P 1'
#
loop_
_entity.id
_entity.type
_entity.pdbx_description
1 polymer ?
#
loop_
_entity_poly.entity_id
_entity_poly.type
_entity_poly.pdbx_seq_one_letter_code
_entity_poly.pdbx_strand_id
1 'polypeptide(L)'
;YVSFVSYLTGKNKFKDQSTLLRWCIELCLSFKKLHEKGYSYQDLNDGSFFLDPDTGDLLICDNDNVTADKKNLGILGKMRYMAPEIVRGDVDPRTKERQMPDVHSDRFSLAVILFMALCLGNPYEGERLKDYPIMDEQAEYEMYGEKPIFIYHKNDTSNRPIRGYHAGVLRRWPLMPIYIKEAFHRTFVDGLVDRENERTTPLEWIRLLSKYQDELISCGNCGYEYIVGYSEKKRYETCPSCNSATKDFCTLAVGRNNIALDLGKKLYRTHVDKYSSEYLTPIGKVVASKKNPGLWGIKLALDSDVEIKDASGKVKTVEANGVIPIIRNLKIKFNDNTIGEIR
;
A
#
# COMPACT_ATOMS: atom_id res chain seq x y z
N TYR A 1 18.36 8.13 -5.09
CA TYR A 1 17.41 8.14 -3.97
C TYR A 1 17.23 9.54 -3.43
N VAL A 2 15.99 9.90 -3.07
CA VAL A 2 15.62 11.13 -2.40
C VAL A 2 14.99 10.81 -1.04
N SER A 3 15.02 11.74 -0.08
CA SER A 3 14.44 11.49 1.24
C SER A 3 12.91 11.44 1.17
N PHE A 4 12.29 10.62 2.01
CA PHE A 4 10.83 10.57 2.15
C PHE A 4 10.25 11.93 2.56
N VAL A 5 10.98 12.70 3.39
CA VAL A 5 10.60 14.09 3.73
C VAL A 5 10.47 14.96 2.49
N SER A 6 11.36 14.82 1.50
CA SER A 6 11.28 15.60 0.26
C SER A 6 10.04 15.26 -0.58
N TYR A 7 9.56 14.03 -0.51
CA TYR A 7 8.29 13.62 -1.10
C TYR A 7 7.10 14.21 -0.34
N LEU A 8 7.10 14.13 1.00
CA LEU A 8 6.03 14.69 1.83
C LEU A 8 5.87 16.20 1.65
N THR A 9 6.97 16.92 1.47
CA THR A 9 6.98 18.37 1.22
C THR A 9 6.72 18.76 -0.24
N GLY A 10 6.51 17.79 -1.12
CA GLY A 10 6.20 18.00 -2.54
C GLY A 10 7.38 18.41 -3.42
N LYS A 11 8.62 18.42 -2.89
CA LYS A 11 9.85 18.68 -3.67
C LYS A 11 10.10 17.58 -4.70
N ASN A 12 9.82 16.33 -4.34
CA ASN A 12 9.90 15.18 -5.23
C ASN A 12 8.53 14.50 -5.30
N LYS A 13 8.28 13.77 -6.39
CA LYS A 13 7.01 13.05 -6.60
C LYS A 13 7.34 11.70 -7.21
N PHE A 14 6.63 10.66 -6.80
CA PHE A 14 6.66 9.41 -7.53
C PHE A 14 6.14 9.61 -8.95
N LYS A 15 6.72 8.89 -9.88
CA LYS A 15 6.37 8.90 -11.30
C LYS A 15 4.86 8.65 -11.51
N ASP A 16 4.32 7.68 -10.81
CA ASP A 16 2.92 7.28 -10.87
C ASP A 16 2.47 6.61 -9.55
N GLN A 17 1.20 6.26 -9.46
CA GLN A 17 0.64 5.60 -8.28
C GLN A 17 1.19 4.18 -8.09
N SER A 18 1.44 3.47 -9.19
CA SER A 18 2.03 2.12 -9.16
C SER A 18 3.43 2.12 -8.54
N THR A 19 4.23 3.14 -8.82
CA THR A 19 5.56 3.34 -8.25
C THR A 19 5.50 3.63 -6.74
N LEU A 20 4.56 4.48 -6.31
CA LEU A 20 4.31 4.72 -4.89
C LEU A 20 3.89 3.43 -4.16
N LEU A 21 2.95 2.67 -4.74
CA LEU A 21 2.49 1.41 -4.13
C LEU A 21 3.62 0.37 -4.05
N ARG A 22 4.50 0.31 -5.04
CA ARG A 22 5.70 -0.54 -4.98
C ARG A 22 6.57 -0.19 -3.78
N TRP A 23 6.86 1.10 -3.56
CA TRP A 23 7.62 1.55 -2.40
C TRP A 23 6.94 1.15 -1.07
N CYS A 24 5.62 1.34 -0.97
CA CYS A 24 4.86 0.92 0.20
C CYS A 24 4.92 -0.60 0.44
N ILE A 25 4.85 -1.40 -0.63
CA ILE A 25 4.96 -2.87 -0.55
C ILE A 25 6.37 -3.28 -0.09
N GLU A 26 7.41 -2.66 -0.62
CA GLU A 26 8.81 -2.92 -0.22
C GLU A 26 9.04 -2.60 1.26
N LEU A 27 8.48 -1.48 1.74
CA LEU A 27 8.52 -1.11 3.15
C LEU A 27 7.87 -2.20 4.01
N CYS A 28 6.65 -2.62 3.66
CA CYS A 28 5.96 -3.68 4.39
C CYS A 28 6.69 -5.04 4.34
N LEU A 29 7.33 -5.38 3.22
CA LEU A 29 8.15 -6.59 3.09
C LEU A 29 9.37 -6.55 4.01
N SER A 30 10.00 -5.39 4.16
CA SER A 30 11.13 -5.18 5.07
C SER A 30 10.71 -5.40 6.52
N PHE A 31 9.58 -4.80 6.95
CA PHE A 31 9.02 -4.99 8.29
C PHE A 31 8.53 -6.42 8.55
N LYS A 32 7.90 -7.06 7.54
CA LYS A 32 7.54 -8.48 7.63
C LYS A 32 8.76 -9.35 7.95
N LYS A 33 9.85 -9.18 7.19
CA LYS A 33 11.10 -9.94 7.40
C LYS A 33 11.73 -9.66 8.75
N LEU A 34 11.69 -8.40 9.21
CA LEU A 34 12.21 -7.98 10.51
C LEU A 34 11.46 -8.68 11.65
N HIS A 35 10.13 -8.59 11.66
CA HIS A 35 9.27 -9.20 12.67
C HIS A 35 9.34 -10.73 12.67
N GLU A 36 9.42 -11.38 11.50
CA GLU A 36 9.59 -12.84 11.39
C GLU A 36 10.91 -13.34 11.98
N LYS A 37 11.92 -12.49 12.05
CA LYS A 37 13.20 -12.79 12.71
C LYS A 37 13.20 -12.46 14.21
N GLY A 38 12.08 -12.00 14.76
CA GLY A 38 11.93 -11.66 16.16
C GLY A 38 12.56 -10.31 16.55
N TYR A 39 12.63 -9.37 15.62
CA TYR A 39 13.10 -8.00 15.86
C TYR A 39 11.97 -6.99 15.68
N SER A 40 12.11 -5.84 16.38
CA SER A 40 11.30 -4.63 16.17
C SER A 40 12.19 -3.44 15.84
N TYR A 41 11.65 -2.46 15.10
CA TYR A 41 12.41 -1.29 14.63
C TYR A 41 12.45 -0.17 15.68
N GLN A 42 11.35 0.05 16.38
CA GLN A 42 11.14 0.92 17.55
C GLN A 42 11.17 2.44 17.31
N ASP A 43 11.94 2.98 16.36
CA ASP A 43 11.98 4.41 16.04
C ASP A 43 11.69 4.64 14.56
N LEU A 44 10.48 4.27 14.13
CA LEU A 44 10.02 4.62 12.80
C LEU A 44 9.69 6.11 12.71
N ASN A 45 10.33 6.79 11.78
CA ASN A 45 10.01 8.18 11.46
C ASN A 45 10.33 8.50 9.98
N ASP A 46 9.92 9.67 9.52
CA ASP A 46 10.07 10.08 8.10
C ASP A 46 11.52 10.31 7.66
N GLY A 47 12.45 10.47 8.59
CA GLY A 47 13.88 10.63 8.33
C GLY A 47 14.59 9.32 7.97
N SER A 48 14.03 8.17 8.35
CA SER A 48 14.65 6.86 8.18
C SER A 48 14.52 6.29 6.77
N PHE A 49 13.71 6.90 5.91
CA PHE A 49 13.34 6.33 4.61
C PHE A 49 13.75 7.20 3.43
N PHE A 50 14.27 6.54 2.40
CA PHE A 50 14.59 7.12 1.12
C PHE A 50 13.85 6.34 0.02
N LEU A 51 13.62 6.99 -1.10
CA LEU A 51 12.90 6.43 -2.23
C LEU A 51 13.57 6.77 -3.56
N ASP A 52 13.46 5.86 -4.51
CA ASP A 52 13.67 6.17 -5.90
C ASP A 52 12.31 6.54 -6.53
N PRO A 53 12.12 7.78 -6.97
CA PRO A 53 10.82 8.24 -7.46
C PRO A 53 10.40 7.60 -8.80
N ASP A 54 11.34 7.04 -9.57
CA ASP A 54 11.09 6.42 -10.88
C ASP A 54 10.83 4.93 -10.79
N THR A 55 11.50 4.23 -9.87
CA THR A 55 11.41 2.77 -9.72
C THR A 55 10.53 2.33 -8.55
N GLY A 56 10.40 3.17 -7.51
CA GLY A 56 9.74 2.84 -6.26
C GLY A 56 10.61 1.96 -5.35
N ASP A 57 11.91 1.90 -5.58
CA ASP A 57 12.82 1.17 -4.72
C ASP A 57 13.00 1.92 -3.39
N LEU A 58 13.10 1.17 -2.30
CA LEU A 58 13.24 1.65 -0.94
C LEU A 58 14.68 1.53 -0.46
N LEU A 59 15.16 2.55 0.25
CA LEU A 59 16.35 2.46 1.09
C LEU A 59 15.97 2.85 2.52
N ILE A 60 16.27 1.99 3.49
CA ILE A 60 16.08 2.24 4.92
C ILE A 60 17.44 2.56 5.52
N CYS A 61 17.53 3.71 6.17
CA CYS A 61 18.69 4.16 6.93
C CYS A 61 18.37 4.17 8.42
N ASP A 62 19.37 4.36 9.26
CA ASP A 62 19.19 4.50 10.72
C ASP A 62 18.61 3.23 11.37
N ASN A 63 19.35 2.12 11.22
CA ASN A 63 18.94 0.83 11.77
C ASN A 63 19.47 0.58 13.20
N ASP A 64 20.05 1.59 13.85
CA ASP A 64 20.72 1.46 15.16
C ASP A 64 19.72 1.13 16.29
N ASN A 65 18.43 1.40 16.04
CA ASN A 65 17.35 1.14 16.99
C ASN A 65 16.67 -0.23 16.81
N VAL A 66 17.10 -1.01 15.80
CA VAL A 66 16.60 -2.38 15.61
C VAL A 66 17.12 -3.27 16.73
N THR A 67 16.18 -3.87 17.47
CA THR A 67 16.54 -4.75 18.61
C THR A 67 15.60 -5.96 18.65
N ALA A 68 15.98 -6.97 19.43
CA ALA A 68 15.10 -8.10 19.67
C ALA A 68 13.75 -7.61 20.25
N ASP A 69 12.67 -8.19 19.75
CA ASP A 69 11.31 -7.80 20.15
C ASP A 69 11.15 -7.78 21.67
N LYS A 70 10.46 -6.76 22.19
CA LYS A 70 10.28 -6.48 23.63
C LYS A 70 11.55 -6.12 24.41
N LYS A 71 12.69 -5.99 23.74
CA LYS A 71 13.88 -5.37 24.33
C LYS A 71 13.94 -3.92 23.86
N ASN A 72 14.29 -3.01 24.76
CA ASN A 72 14.44 -1.59 24.41
C ASN A 72 15.78 -1.07 24.95
N LEU A 73 16.42 -0.26 24.14
CA LEU A 73 17.70 0.41 24.48
C LEU A 73 17.48 1.79 25.13
N GLY A 74 16.26 2.11 25.56
CA GLY A 74 15.90 3.40 26.15
C GLY A 74 15.45 4.44 25.13
N ILE A 75 15.30 4.05 23.85
CA ILE A 75 14.85 4.92 22.77
C ILE A 75 13.34 4.72 22.60
N LEU A 76 12.58 5.82 22.61
CA LEU A 76 11.12 5.77 22.45
C LEU A 76 10.66 6.22 21.05
N GLY A 77 11.48 6.96 20.32
CA GLY A 77 11.14 7.54 19.02
C GLY A 77 10.47 8.92 19.12
N LYS A 78 9.93 9.41 18.00
CA LYS A 78 9.19 10.69 17.93
C LYS A 78 7.70 10.44 18.14
N MET A 79 7.05 11.17 19.06
CA MET A 79 5.63 10.98 19.46
C MET A 79 4.68 10.96 18.26
N ARG A 80 4.95 11.77 17.25
CA ARG A 80 4.17 11.88 16.00
C ARG A 80 4.02 10.55 15.24
N TYR A 81 4.90 9.59 15.47
CA TYR A 81 4.92 8.27 14.79
C TYR A 81 4.66 7.13 15.76
N MET A 82 4.80 7.38 17.07
CA MET A 82 4.68 6.37 18.10
C MET A 82 3.25 5.91 18.32
N ALA A 83 3.10 4.67 18.73
CA ALA A 83 1.81 4.16 19.19
C ALA A 83 1.39 4.86 20.49
N PRO A 84 0.10 5.24 20.65
CA PRO A 84 -0.37 6.05 21.78
C PRO A 84 -0.05 5.47 23.15
N GLU A 85 -0.09 4.15 23.33
CA GLU A 85 0.28 3.50 24.60
C GLU A 85 1.76 3.68 24.95
N ILE A 86 2.63 3.80 23.94
CA ILE A 86 4.06 4.07 24.16
C ILE A 86 4.27 5.54 24.54
N VAL A 87 3.54 6.45 23.87
CA VAL A 87 3.55 7.89 24.22
C VAL A 87 3.11 8.09 25.67
N ARG A 88 2.00 7.49 26.09
CA ARG A 88 1.49 7.58 27.47
C ARG A 88 2.35 6.87 28.49
N GLY A 89 3.17 5.91 28.07
CA GLY A 89 3.91 5.04 28.98
C GLY A 89 3.00 4.10 29.76
N ASP A 90 1.99 3.55 29.10
CA ASP A 90 1.02 2.63 29.69
C ASP A 90 1.73 1.41 30.31
N VAL A 91 1.11 0.84 31.34
CA VAL A 91 1.60 -0.36 32.02
C VAL A 91 0.89 -1.59 31.43
N ASP A 92 1.67 -2.60 31.05
CA ASP A 92 1.11 -3.90 30.64
C ASP A 92 0.42 -4.55 31.84
N PRO A 93 -0.89 -4.83 31.75
CA PRO A 93 -1.63 -5.41 32.88
C PRO A 93 -1.15 -6.81 33.29
N ARG A 94 -0.45 -7.52 32.40
CA ARG A 94 0.08 -8.88 32.65
C ARG A 94 1.44 -8.85 33.37
N THR A 95 2.39 -8.02 32.85
CA THR A 95 3.75 -7.95 33.41
C THR A 95 3.90 -6.93 34.50
N LYS A 96 2.99 -5.94 34.60
CA LYS A 96 3.06 -4.78 35.51
C LYS A 96 4.24 -3.84 35.20
N GLU A 97 4.84 -3.98 34.05
CA GLU A 97 5.93 -3.13 33.57
C GLU A 97 5.40 -2.12 32.53
N ARG A 98 6.14 -1.02 32.36
CA ARG A 98 5.84 -0.05 31.29
C ARG A 98 5.92 -0.73 29.93
N GLN A 99 4.92 -0.48 29.08
CA GLN A 99 4.94 -0.95 27.70
C GLN A 99 6.08 -0.27 26.95
N MET A 100 6.93 -1.09 26.37
CA MET A 100 8.06 -0.64 25.54
C MET A 100 7.73 -0.90 24.06
N PRO A 101 8.41 -0.19 23.14
CA PRO A 101 8.25 -0.45 21.73
C PRO A 101 8.48 -1.93 21.38
N ASP A 102 7.59 -2.47 20.55
CA ASP A 102 7.58 -3.87 20.11
C ASP A 102 6.99 -3.99 18.69
N VAL A 103 6.84 -5.21 18.18
CA VAL A 103 6.25 -5.45 16.86
C VAL A 103 4.83 -4.89 16.70
N HIS A 104 4.05 -4.76 17.78
CA HIS A 104 2.70 -4.19 17.71
C HIS A 104 2.74 -2.66 17.61
N SER A 105 3.66 -2.00 18.33
CA SER A 105 3.90 -0.56 18.15
C SER A 105 4.47 -0.26 16.77
N ASP A 106 5.37 -1.11 16.23
CA ASP A 106 5.86 -1.00 14.86
C ASP A 106 4.74 -1.07 13.83
N ARG A 107 3.72 -1.96 14.01
CA ARG A 107 2.54 -2.03 13.12
C ARG A 107 1.79 -0.71 13.07
N PHE A 108 1.66 -0.03 14.20
CA PHE A 108 1.03 1.29 14.28
C PHE A 108 1.86 2.33 13.53
N SER A 109 3.15 2.43 13.85
CA SER A 109 4.07 3.40 13.23
C SER A 109 4.21 3.17 11.72
N LEU A 110 4.25 1.90 11.28
CA LEU A 110 4.23 1.54 9.86
C LEU A 110 2.95 2.07 9.18
N ALA A 111 1.78 1.92 9.82
CA ALA A 111 0.53 2.45 9.28
C ALA A 111 0.54 3.99 9.20
N VAL A 112 1.18 4.70 10.15
CA VAL A 112 1.38 6.16 10.08
C VAL A 112 2.19 6.52 8.84
N ILE A 113 3.34 5.86 8.60
CA ILE A 113 4.18 6.10 7.42
C ILE A 113 3.41 5.80 6.12
N LEU A 114 2.68 4.69 6.06
CA LEU A 114 1.84 4.34 4.89
C LEU A 114 0.74 5.37 4.65
N PHE A 115 0.09 5.87 5.70
CA PHE A 115 -0.91 6.91 5.59
C PHE A 115 -0.29 8.21 5.05
N MET A 116 0.86 8.61 5.59
CA MET A 116 1.59 9.79 5.10
C MET A 116 2.03 9.64 3.64
N ALA A 117 2.50 8.47 3.24
CA ALA A 117 2.86 8.19 1.84
C ALA A 117 1.64 8.28 0.91
N LEU A 118 0.52 7.67 1.29
CA LEU A 118 -0.67 7.60 0.44
C LEU A 118 -1.50 8.89 0.46
N CYS A 119 -1.52 9.62 1.58
CA CYS A 119 -2.40 10.79 1.79
C CYS A 119 -1.68 12.14 1.83
N LEU A 120 -0.35 12.19 2.03
CA LEU A 120 0.44 13.41 2.26
C LEU A 120 -0.06 14.21 3.49
N GLY A 121 -0.24 13.53 4.60
CA GLY A 121 -0.62 14.12 5.90
C GLY A 121 -0.58 13.08 7.01
N ASN A 122 -0.55 13.50 8.25
CA ASN A 122 -0.55 12.62 9.41
C ASN A 122 -1.98 12.17 9.77
N PRO A 123 -2.22 10.92 10.20
CA PRO A 123 -3.55 10.42 10.52
C PRO A 123 -4.24 11.09 11.72
N TYR A 124 -3.52 11.80 12.56
CA TYR A 124 -4.05 12.47 13.76
C TYR A 124 -4.03 14.00 13.69
N GLU A 125 -3.45 14.59 12.64
CA GLU A 125 -3.38 16.02 12.44
C GLU A 125 -4.57 16.51 11.60
N GLY A 126 -5.59 17.06 12.26
CA GLY A 126 -6.81 17.62 11.65
C GLY A 126 -7.20 18.94 12.33
N GLU A 127 -8.50 19.17 12.49
CA GLU A 127 -9.07 20.40 13.12
C GLU A 127 -8.49 20.67 14.50
N ARG A 128 -8.13 19.62 15.27
CA ARG A 128 -7.52 19.75 16.60
C ARG A 128 -6.16 20.43 16.60
N LEU A 129 -5.47 20.54 15.46
CA LEU A 129 -4.26 21.36 15.37
C LEU A 129 -4.50 22.82 15.79
N LYS A 130 -5.74 23.31 15.68
CA LYS A 130 -6.10 24.67 16.07
C LYS A 130 -6.11 24.88 17.58
N ASP A 131 -6.23 23.79 18.35
CA ASP A 131 -6.22 23.83 19.82
C ASP A 131 -4.80 24.01 20.35
N TYR A 132 -3.78 23.78 19.51
CA TYR A 132 -2.36 23.85 19.85
C TYR A 132 -1.62 24.86 18.97
N PRO A 133 -1.60 26.17 19.35
CA PRO A 133 -0.89 27.20 18.56
C PRO A 133 0.61 26.95 18.44
N ILE A 134 1.18 26.25 19.42
CA ILE A 134 2.56 25.75 19.45
C ILE A 134 2.49 24.26 19.74
N MET A 135 3.13 23.46 18.90
CA MET A 135 3.24 22.02 19.09
C MET A 135 4.47 21.73 19.98
N ASP A 136 4.31 21.94 21.27
CA ASP A 136 5.29 21.58 22.30
C ASP A 136 5.10 20.12 22.75
N GLU A 137 5.95 19.64 23.63
CA GLU A 137 5.93 18.28 24.13
C GLU A 137 4.58 17.89 24.79
N GLN A 138 3.95 18.82 25.51
CA GLN A 138 2.65 18.59 26.12
C GLN A 138 1.54 18.47 25.05
N ALA A 139 1.55 19.33 24.04
CA ALA A 139 0.60 19.28 22.93
C ALA A 139 0.77 18.00 22.12
N GLU A 140 2.01 17.56 21.85
CA GLU A 140 2.28 16.26 21.20
C GLU A 140 1.77 15.08 22.06
N TYR A 141 2.03 15.09 23.37
CA TYR A 141 1.54 14.08 24.29
C TYR A 141 0.00 13.99 24.28
N GLU A 142 -0.70 15.11 24.33
CA GLU A 142 -2.17 15.13 24.27
C GLU A 142 -2.70 14.66 22.91
N MET A 143 -2.10 15.11 21.82
CA MET A 143 -2.56 14.80 20.45
C MET A 143 -2.31 13.35 20.06
N TYR A 144 -1.12 12.83 20.35
CA TYR A 144 -0.70 11.51 19.87
C TYR A 144 -0.82 10.41 20.94
N GLY A 145 -0.87 10.78 22.22
CA GLY A 145 -0.97 9.85 23.35
C GLY A 145 -2.34 9.81 23.98
N GLU A 146 -2.77 10.93 24.58
CA GLU A 146 -3.96 10.96 25.44
C GLU A 146 -5.26 10.90 24.66
N LYS A 147 -5.36 11.67 23.55
CA LYS A 147 -6.57 11.80 22.73
C LYS A 147 -6.27 11.63 21.24
N PRO A 148 -5.74 10.48 20.80
CA PRO A 148 -5.42 10.24 19.39
C PRO A 148 -6.71 10.01 18.56
N ILE A 149 -7.29 11.08 18.01
CA ILE A 149 -8.50 11.00 17.21
C ILE A 149 -8.14 10.95 15.73
N PHE A 150 -8.38 9.80 15.08
CA PHE A 150 -8.13 9.62 13.64
C PHE A 150 -8.95 10.61 12.81
N ILE A 151 -8.29 11.31 11.87
CA ILE A 151 -8.93 12.38 11.07
C ILE A 151 -10.11 11.92 10.19
N TYR A 152 -10.22 10.60 9.97
CA TYR A 152 -11.36 9.95 9.30
C TYR A 152 -12.09 8.96 10.21
N HIS A 153 -12.07 9.19 11.52
CA HIS A 153 -12.85 8.40 12.48
C HIS A 153 -14.34 8.40 12.09
N LYS A 154 -14.99 7.22 12.07
CA LYS A 154 -16.38 7.10 11.57
C LYS A 154 -17.39 7.86 12.42
N ASN A 155 -17.23 7.81 13.74
CA ASN A 155 -18.19 8.36 14.70
C ASN A 155 -17.76 9.71 15.28
N ASP A 156 -16.46 9.94 15.48
CA ASP A 156 -15.92 11.20 15.98
C ASP A 156 -15.43 12.09 14.84
N THR A 157 -16.12 13.21 14.65
CA THR A 157 -15.82 14.15 13.57
C THR A 157 -15.04 15.38 14.02
N SER A 158 -14.62 15.44 15.28
CA SER A 158 -13.95 16.61 15.88
C SER A 158 -12.57 16.92 15.28
N ASN A 159 -11.93 15.91 14.65
CA ASN A 159 -10.59 16.05 14.08
C ASN A 159 -10.55 15.89 12.56
N ARG A 160 -11.54 16.41 11.83
CA ARG A 160 -11.58 16.32 10.36
C ARG A 160 -10.43 17.09 9.69
N PRO A 161 -10.00 16.69 8.46
CA PRO A 161 -9.00 17.44 7.71
C PRO A 161 -9.45 18.88 7.43
N ILE A 162 -8.56 19.85 7.62
CA ILE A 162 -8.81 21.26 7.42
C ILE A 162 -8.74 21.60 5.93
N ARG A 163 -9.80 22.21 5.37
CA ARG A 163 -9.79 22.72 3.99
C ARG A 163 -8.73 23.84 3.84
N GLY A 164 -7.99 23.78 2.72
CA GLY A 164 -6.89 24.73 2.45
C GLY A 164 -5.55 24.32 3.08
N TYR A 165 -5.55 23.56 4.16
CA TYR A 165 -4.33 23.09 4.82
C TYR A 165 -3.99 21.64 4.42
N HIS A 166 -4.95 20.70 4.51
CA HIS A 166 -4.75 19.28 4.23
C HIS A 166 -5.11 18.88 2.78
N ALA A 167 -4.65 19.67 1.80
CA ALA A 167 -5.01 19.46 0.38
C ALA A 167 -4.66 18.04 -0.14
N GLY A 168 -3.53 17.49 0.30
CA GLY A 168 -3.11 16.12 -0.05
C GLY A 168 -4.12 15.08 0.42
N VAL A 169 -4.44 15.10 1.71
CA VAL A 169 -5.38 14.19 2.36
C VAL A 169 -6.77 14.30 1.72
N LEU A 170 -7.30 15.52 1.59
CA LEU A 170 -8.64 15.76 1.04
C LEU A 170 -8.80 15.31 -0.42
N ARG A 171 -7.72 15.37 -1.21
CA ARG A 171 -7.70 14.93 -2.60
C ARG A 171 -7.53 13.42 -2.75
N ARG A 172 -6.66 12.79 -1.95
CA ARG A 172 -6.25 11.39 -2.14
C ARG A 172 -7.14 10.39 -1.41
N TRP A 173 -7.58 10.72 -0.19
CA TRP A 173 -8.42 9.83 0.60
C TRP A 173 -9.71 9.38 -0.11
N PRO A 174 -10.50 10.27 -0.76
CA PRO A 174 -11.71 9.84 -1.48
C PRO A 174 -11.44 8.82 -2.59
N LEU A 175 -10.26 8.88 -3.21
CA LEU A 175 -9.87 8.05 -4.35
C LEU A 175 -9.32 6.67 -3.94
N MET A 176 -9.01 6.48 -2.66
CA MET A 176 -8.50 5.19 -2.19
C MET A 176 -9.57 4.11 -2.12
N PRO A 177 -9.20 2.84 -2.37
CA PRO A 177 -10.08 1.69 -2.18
C PRO A 177 -10.63 1.61 -0.75
N ILE A 178 -11.87 1.12 -0.62
CA ILE A 178 -12.53 0.99 0.69
C ILE A 178 -11.72 0.08 1.64
N TYR A 179 -11.16 -1.02 1.15
CA TYR A 179 -10.40 -1.95 1.98
C TYR A 179 -9.09 -1.36 2.54
N ILE A 180 -8.48 -0.37 1.87
CA ILE A 180 -7.35 0.40 2.40
C ILE A 180 -7.83 1.35 3.50
N LYS A 181 -8.96 2.03 3.30
CA LYS A 181 -9.56 2.90 4.31
C LYS A 181 -9.97 2.14 5.57
N GLU A 182 -10.52 0.94 5.40
CA GLU A 182 -10.89 0.04 6.50
C GLU A 182 -9.66 -0.44 7.28
N ALA A 183 -8.57 -0.78 6.61
CA ALA A 183 -7.33 -1.17 7.26
C ALA A 183 -6.73 -0.02 8.10
N PHE A 184 -6.77 1.21 7.59
CA PHE A 184 -6.38 2.39 8.38
C PHE A 184 -7.32 2.61 9.56
N HIS A 185 -8.64 2.52 9.35
CA HIS A 185 -9.61 2.69 10.44
C HIS A 185 -9.40 1.63 11.53
N ARG A 186 -9.27 0.35 11.15
CA ARG A 186 -8.99 -0.74 12.08
C ARG A 186 -7.72 -0.47 12.90
N THR A 187 -6.62 -0.06 12.24
CA THR A 187 -5.36 0.21 12.95
C THR A 187 -5.43 1.43 13.86
N PHE A 188 -6.04 2.54 13.40
CA PHE A 188 -6.01 3.82 14.10
C PHE A 188 -7.18 4.06 15.05
N VAL A 189 -8.19 3.19 15.07
CA VAL A 189 -9.34 3.27 15.98
C VAL A 189 -9.45 1.99 16.80
N ASP A 190 -9.72 0.85 16.16
CA ASP A 190 -9.92 -0.42 16.85
C ASP A 190 -8.62 -0.92 17.48
N GLY A 191 -7.49 -0.71 16.80
CA GLY A 191 -6.13 -1.03 17.26
C GLY A 191 -5.60 -0.16 18.41
N LEU A 192 -6.35 0.86 18.85
CA LEU A 192 -6.08 1.56 20.11
C LEU A 192 -6.59 0.78 21.32
N VAL A 193 -7.63 -0.04 21.12
CA VAL A 193 -8.24 -0.88 22.16
C VAL A 193 -7.60 -2.27 22.17
N ASP A 194 -7.45 -2.89 20.98
CA ASP A 194 -6.81 -4.20 20.82
C ASP A 194 -5.61 -4.10 19.88
N ARG A 195 -4.45 -3.78 20.44
CA ARG A 195 -3.22 -3.61 19.68
C ARG A 195 -2.69 -4.89 19.04
N GLU A 196 -2.98 -6.04 19.61
CA GLU A 196 -2.46 -7.34 19.17
C GLU A 196 -3.21 -7.84 17.93
N ASN A 197 -4.54 -7.70 17.89
CA ASN A 197 -5.39 -8.30 16.87
C ASN A 197 -5.88 -7.30 15.81
N GLU A 198 -6.07 -6.01 16.17
CA GLU A 198 -6.70 -5.04 15.28
C GLU A 198 -5.70 -4.21 14.46
N ARG A 199 -4.43 -4.14 14.86
CA ARG A 199 -3.42 -3.45 14.04
C ARG A 199 -3.05 -4.28 12.83
N THR A 200 -3.29 -3.74 11.66
CA THR A 200 -3.00 -4.37 10.36
C THR A 200 -1.52 -4.80 10.29
N THR A 201 -1.30 -6.07 10.08
CA THR A 201 0.06 -6.64 10.00
C THR A 201 0.77 -6.25 8.70
N PRO A 202 2.10 -6.29 8.64
CA PRO A 202 2.84 -6.06 7.39
C PRO A 202 2.39 -6.96 6.24
N LEU A 203 2.08 -8.23 6.49
CA LEU A 203 1.58 -9.17 5.47
C LEU A 203 0.19 -8.79 4.95
N GLU A 204 -0.71 -8.35 5.83
CA GLU A 204 -2.02 -7.84 5.41
C GLU A 204 -1.87 -6.58 4.55
N TRP A 205 -1.02 -5.63 4.95
CA TRP A 205 -0.70 -4.45 4.14
C TRP A 205 -0.18 -4.82 2.76
N ILE A 206 0.79 -5.76 2.66
CA ILE A 206 1.31 -6.23 1.37
C ILE A 206 0.18 -6.72 0.47
N ARG A 207 -0.73 -7.55 1.00
CA ARG A 207 -1.87 -8.10 0.23
C ARG A 207 -2.83 -7.02 -0.23
N LEU A 208 -3.16 -6.07 0.64
CA LEU A 208 -4.07 -4.96 0.32
C LEU A 208 -3.45 -4.00 -0.71
N LEU A 209 -2.17 -3.66 -0.55
CA LEU A 209 -1.46 -2.77 -1.47
C LEU A 209 -1.22 -3.43 -2.83
N SER A 210 -0.92 -4.74 -2.87
CA SER A 210 -0.81 -5.50 -4.13
C SER A 210 -2.15 -5.53 -4.86
N LYS A 211 -3.25 -5.79 -4.14
CA LYS A 211 -4.60 -5.72 -4.72
C LYS A 211 -4.89 -4.31 -5.28
N TYR A 212 -4.52 -3.26 -4.56
CA TYR A 212 -4.68 -1.89 -5.04
C TYR A 212 -3.88 -1.65 -6.33
N GLN A 213 -2.64 -2.13 -6.38
CA GLN A 213 -1.79 -2.05 -7.58
C GLN A 213 -2.41 -2.82 -8.77
N ASP A 214 -3.01 -3.99 -8.53
CA ASP A 214 -3.66 -4.81 -9.55
C ASP A 214 -4.88 -4.12 -10.17
N GLU A 215 -5.64 -3.37 -9.39
CA GLU A 215 -6.87 -2.69 -9.80
C GLU A 215 -6.63 -1.34 -10.51
N LEU A 216 -5.38 -0.82 -10.52
CA LEU A 216 -5.06 0.45 -11.20
C LEU A 216 -5.12 0.31 -12.72
N ILE A 217 -5.68 1.35 -13.35
CA ILE A 217 -5.55 1.61 -14.80
C ILE A 217 -5.05 3.03 -15.02
N SER A 218 -4.43 3.27 -16.16
CA SER A 218 -4.02 4.61 -16.60
C SER A 218 -5.08 5.24 -17.49
N CYS A 219 -5.41 6.50 -17.24
CA CYS A 219 -6.30 7.27 -18.10
C CYS A 219 -5.72 7.38 -19.53
N GLY A 220 -6.51 7.03 -20.53
CA GLY A 220 -6.08 7.10 -21.92
C GLY A 220 -5.79 8.53 -22.41
N ASN A 221 -6.30 9.56 -21.71
CA ASN A 221 -6.11 10.97 -22.08
C ASN A 221 -4.95 11.64 -21.33
N CYS A 222 -4.89 11.52 -19.98
CA CYS A 222 -3.92 12.24 -19.16
C CYS A 222 -2.88 11.36 -18.47
N GLY A 223 -2.95 10.04 -18.62
CA GLY A 223 -2.04 9.09 -17.97
C GLY A 223 -2.23 8.92 -16.45
N TYR A 224 -3.17 9.64 -15.81
CA TYR A 224 -3.41 9.52 -14.39
C TYR A 224 -3.86 8.09 -14.03
N GLU A 225 -3.20 7.47 -13.04
CA GLU A 225 -3.56 6.14 -12.56
C GLU A 225 -4.66 6.21 -11.48
N TYR A 226 -5.70 5.40 -11.65
CA TYR A 226 -6.83 5.30 -10.74
C TYR A 226 -7.46 3.91 -10.79
N ILE A 227 -8.29 3.59 -9.82
CA ILE A 227 -9.06 2.33 -9.81
C ILE A 227 -10.42 2.55 -10.46
N VAL A 228 -10.86 1.57 -11.25
CA VAL A 228 -12.24 1.49 -11.78
C VAL A 228 -13.08 0.64 -10.82
N GLY A 229 -12.91 0.84 -9.56
CA GLY A 229 -13.63 0.14 -8.51
C GLY A 229 -14.76 0.99 -7.93
N TYR A 230 -15.51 0.40 -7.02
CA TYR A 230 -16.51 1.14 -6.25
C TYR A 230 -15.82 2.02 -5.21
N SER A 231 -15.87 3.34 -5.37
CA SER A 231 -15.82 4.19 -4.20
C SER A 231 -17.17 4.07 -3.52
N GLU A 232 -17.21 3.79 -2.24
CA GLU A 232 -18.37 3.62 -1.36
C GLU A 232 -19.80 3.55 -1.99
N LYS A 233 -20.03 4.10 -3.17
CA LYS A 233 -21.35 4.11 -3.86
C LYS A 233 -21.30 4.19 -5.40
N LYS A 234 -20.14 4.38 -6.06
CA LYS A 234 -20.10 4.54 -7.52
C LYS A 234 -18.82 3.96 -8.14
N ARG A 235 -18.99 3.29 -9.29
CA ARG A 235 -17.89 2.97 -10.20
C ARG A 235 -17.39 4.27 -10.82
N TYR A 236 -16.08 4.51 -10.87
CA TYR A 236 -15.53 5.62 -11.63
C TYR A 236 -15.70 5.35 -13.12
N GLU A 237 -16.70 6.01 -13.73
CA GLU A 237 -16.95 5.98 -15.18
C GLU A 237 -16.04 6.98 -15.91
N THR A 238 -15.45 7.91 -15.16
CA THR A 238 -14.57 8.95 -15.68
C THR A 238 -13.29 9.07 -14.84
N CYS A 239 -12.22 9.54 -15.49
CA CYS A 239 -10.95 9.81 -14.82
C CYS A 239 -11.11 10.92 -13.76
N PRO A 240 -10.69 10.69 -12.50
CA PRO A 240 -10.79 11.69 -11.44
C PRO A 240 -9.95 12.96 -11.67
N SER A 241 -8.96 12.89 -12.58
CA SER A 241 -8.06 14.01 -12.89
C SER A 241 -8.56 14.91 -14.02
N CYS A 242 -9.05 14.32 -15.13
CA CYS A 242 -9.40 15.08 -16.35
C CYS A 242 -10.84 14.86 -16.84
N ASN A 243 -11.66 14.11 -16.12
CA ASN A 243 -13.04 13.77 -16.43
C ASN A 243 -13.27 13.03 -17.77
N SER A 244 -12.21 12.59 -18.47
CA SER A 244 -12.36 11.75 -19.66
C SER A 244 -12.99 10.41 -19.29
N ALA A 245 -13.82 9.87 -20.19
CA ALA A 245 -14.44 8.56 -20.01
C ALA A 245 -13.38 7.47 -19.78
N THR A 246 -13.67 6.54 -18.88
CA THR A 246 -12.83 5.37 -18.66
C THR A 246 -12.78 4.53 -19.93
N LYS A 247 -11.57 4.22 -20.41
CA LYS A 247 -11.39 3.30 -21.57
C LYS A 247 -11.87 1.90 -21.22
N ASP A 248 -12.28 1.14 -22.24
CA ASP A 248 -12.49 -0.30 -22.09
C ASP A 248 -11.15 -1.00 -21.81
N PHE A 249 -11.15 -1.99 -20.94
CA PHE A 249 -9.97 -2.78 -20.59
C PHE A 249 -10.37 -4.21 -20.22
N CYS A 250 -9.44 -5.13 -20.41
CA CYS A 250 -9.59 -6.50 -19.96
C CYS A 250 -9.01 -6.65 -18.55
N THR A 251 -9.49 -7.67 -17.83
CA THR A 251 -8.92 -8.11 -16.56
C THR A 251 -8.47 -9.56 -16.66
N LEU A 252 -7.43 -9.92 -15.91
CA LEU A 252 -7.04 -11.31 -15.69
C LEU A 252 -7.56 -11.75 -14.32
N ALA A 253 -8.55 -12.63 -14.32
CA ALA A 253 -9.02 -13.28 -13.12
C ALA A 253 -8.18 -14.53 -12.87
N VAL A 254 -7.44 -14.60 -11.77
CA VAL A 254 -6.59 -15.73 -11.38
C VAL A 254 -6.61 -15.93 -9.87
N GLY A 255 -7.06 -17.10 -9.42
CA GLY A 255 -7.27 -17.36 -8.00
C GLY A 255 -8.28 -16.36 -7.39
N ARG A 256 -7.81 -15.56 -6.44
CA ARG A 256 -8.59 -14.48 -5.80
C ARG A 256 -8.29 -13.09 -6.38
N ASN A 257 -7.35 -13.00 -7.32
CA ASN A 257 -6.88 -11.75 -7.88
C ASN A 257 -7.67 -11.41 -9.15
N ASN A 258 -7.94 -10.14 -9.34
CA ASN A 258 -8.53 -9.59 -10.56
C ASN A 258 -7.65 -8.42 -11.02
N ILE A 259 -6.79 -8.69 -12.00
CA ILE A 259 -5.71 -7.79 -12.40
C ILE A 259 -6.15 -7.03 -13.66
N ALA A 260 -6.20 -5.72 -13.59
CA ALA A 260 -6.45 -4.88 -14.77
C ALA A 260 -5.28 -4.99 -15.75
N LEU A 261 -5.57 -5.43 -16.97
CA LEU A 261 -4.55 -5.62 -18.01
C LEU A 261 -4.32 -4.32 -18.77
N ASP A 262 -3.65 -3.38 -18.13
CA ASP A 262 -3.26 -2.11 -18.73
C ASP A 262 -1.81 -2.12 -19.22
N LEU A 263 -1.47 -1.27 -20.20
CA LEU A 263 -0.13 -1.22 -20.80
C LEU A 263 0.93 -0.93 -19.72
N GLY A 264 1.94 -1.78 -19.68
CA GLY A 264 3.00 -1.68 -18.68
C GLY A 264 2.71 -2.43 -17.36
N LYS A 265 1.48 -2.89 -17.13
CA LYS A 265 1.12 -3.67 -15.94
C LYS A 265 1.99 -4.92 -15.82
N LYS A 266 2.54 -5.12 -14.64
CA LYS A 266 3.34 -6.32 -14.31
C LYS A 266 2.45 -7.37 -13.65
N LEU A 267 2.70 -8.62 -13.97
CA LEU A 267 2.20 -9.78 -13.23
C LEU A 267 3.31 -10.30 -12.33
N TYR A 268 2.97 -10.68 -11.12
CA TYR A 268 3.94 -11.13 -10.12
C TYR A 268 3.76 -12.62 -9.80
N ARG A 269 4.79 -13.26 -9.24
CA ARG A 269 4.76 -14.67 -8.85
C ARG A 269 3.58 -15.01 -7.95
N THR A 270 3.24 -14.14 -7.02
CA THR A 270 2.12 -14.31 -6.08
C THR A 270 0.74 -14.34 -6.74
N HIS A 271 0.59 -13.89 -7.99
CA HIS A 271 -0.67 -14.00 -8.73
C HIS A 271 -0.97 -15.45 -9.14
N VAL A 272 0.06 -16.24 -9.43
CA VAL A 272 -0.06 -17.59 -9.97
C VAL A 272 0.35 -18.67 -8.97
N ASP A 273 1.03 -18.29 -7.90
CA ASP A 273 1.42 -19.17 -6.80
C ASP A 273 1.03 -18.53 -5.46
N LYS A 274 -0.05 -19.01 -4.85
CA LYS A 274 -0.60 -18.52 -3.58
C LYS A 274 0.33 -18.75 -2.37
N TYR A 275 1.33 -19.61 -2.51
CA TYR A 275 2.31 -19.90 -1.46
C TYR A 275 3.59 -19.09 -1.63
N SER A 276 3.77 -18.42 -2.76
CA SER A 276 4.93 -17.56 -2.98
C SER A 276 4.93 -16.34 -2.05
N SER A 277 6.10 -15.96 -1.62
CA SER A 277 6.37 -14.69 -0.92
C SER A 277 7.01 -13.63 -1.82
N GLU A 278 7.12 -13.89 -3.14
CA GLU A 278 7.79 -13.05 -4.12
C GLU A 278 6.83 -12.01 -4.71
N TYR A 279 6.41 -11.04 -3.89
CA TYR A 279 5.43 -10.01 -4.27
C TYR A 279 5.93 -9.02 -5.32
N LEU A 280 7.25 -8.90 -5.51
CA LEU A 280 7.86 -7.94 -6.43
C LEU A 280 8.64 -8.59 -7.58
N THR A 281 8.64 -9.94 -7.66
CA THR A 281 9.25 -10.68 -8.75
C THR A 281 8.28 -10.78 -9.93
N PRO A 282 8.52 -10.04 -11.05
CA PRO A 282 7.63 -10.07 -12.19
C PRO A 282 7.76 -11.39 -12.96
N ILE A 283 6.62 -11.98 -13.32
CA ILE A 283 6.52 -13.16 -14.21
C ILE A 283 5.98 -12.79 -15.59
N GLY A 284 5.58 -11.55 -15.78
CA GLY A 284 5.10 -11.04 -17.06
C GLY A 284 4.79 -9.56 -17.01
N LYS A 285 4.62 -8.97 -18.19
CA LYS A 285 4.28 -7.56 -18.37
C LYS A 285 3.35 -7.39 -19.58
N VAL A 286 2.35 -6.54 -19.45
CA VAL A 286 1.49 -6.15 -20.56
C VAL A 286 2.26 -5.24 -21.50
N VAL A 287 2.31 -5.62 -22.80
CA VAL A 287 3.04 -4.91 -23.86
C VAL A 287 2.15 -4.71 -25.07
N ALA A 288 2.39 -3.63 -25.82
CA ALA A 288 1.79 -3.42 -27.13
C ALA A 288 2.56 -4.19 -28.21
N SER A 289 1.87 -4.63 -29.25
CA SER A 289 2.49 -5.20 -30.44
C SER A 289 3.29 -4.13 -31.18
N LYS A 290 4.53 -4.45 -31.58
CA LYS A 290 5.36 -3.54 -32.40
C LYS A 290 4.76 -3.29 -33.79
N LYS A 291 4.05 -4.30 -34.36
CA LYS A 291 3.45 -4.21 -35.70
C LYS A 291 2.08 -3.54 -35.68
N ASN A 292 1.32 -3.72 -34.60
CA ASN A 292 0.00 -3.13 -34.42
C ASN A 292 -0.15 -2.67 -32.94
N PRO A 293 0.13 -1.39 -32.61
CA PRO A 293 0.08 -0.87 -31.26
C PRO A 293 -1.29 -0.98 -30.57
N GLY A 294 -2.37 -1.16 -31.32
CA GLY A 294 -3.71 -1.41 -30.79
C GLY A 294 -3.91 -2.83 -30.22
N LEU A 295 -3.01 -3.77 -30.55
CA LEU A 295 -3.06 -5.12 -30.03
C LEU A 295 -2.09 -5.26 -28.86
N TRP A 296 -2.60 -5.75 -27.74
CA TRP A 296 -1.82 -5.95 -26.52
C TRP A 296 -1.67 -7.44 -26.19
N GLY A 297 -0.62 -7.75 -25.46
CA GLY A 297 -0.36 -9.09 -24.98
C GLY A 297 0.42 -9.08 -23.68
N ILE A 298 0.41 -10.21 -22.98
CA ILE A 298 1.22 -10.43 -21.78
C ILE A 298 2.53 -11.06 -22.21
N LYS A 299 3.63 -10.28 -22.20
CA LYS A 299 4.98 -10.81 -22.41
C LYS A 299 5.39 -11.56 -21.15
N LEU A 300 5.57 -12.87 -21.28
CA LEU A 300 6.00 -13.70 -20.17
C LEU A 300 7.47 -13.47 -19.81
N ALA A 301 7.78 -13.67 -18.54
CA ALA A 301 9.13 -13.78 -17.97
C ALA A 301 9.15 -15.05 -17.11
N LEU A 302 8.80 -16.18 -17.72
CA LEU A 302 8.77 -17.53 -17.15
C LEU A 302 9.70 -18.41 -17.96
N ASP A 303 10.39 -19.33 -17.27
CA ASP A 303 11.31 -20.31 -17.88
C ASP A 303 10.58 -21.57 -18.38
N SER A 304 9.26 -21.64 -18.21
CA SER A 304 8.40 -22.74 -18.63
C SER A 304 7.34 -22.29 -19.63
N ASP A 305 6.94 -23.19 -20.49
CA ASP A 305 5.83 -22.99 -21.43
C ASP A 305 4.51 -22.84 -20.69
N VAL A 306 3.60 -22.10 -21.31
CA VAL A 306 2.25 -21.83 -20.78
C VAL A 306 1.22 -22.28 -21.79
N GLU A 307 0.23 -23.03 -21.34
CA GLU A 307 -0.88 -23.48 -22.18
C GLU A 307 -2.00 -22.45 -22.16
N ILE A 308 -2.52 -22.10 -23.34
CA ILE A 308 -3.67 -21.22 -23.49
C ILE A 308 -4.80 -21.95 -24.22
N LYS A 309 -6.05 -21.67 -23.80
CA LYS A 309 -7.27 -22.23 -24.41
C LYS A 309 -8.23 -21.11 -24.75
N ASP A 310 -8.63 -21.01 -26.02
CA ASP A 310 -9.59 -20.01 -26.50
C ASP A 310 -11.07 -20.42 -26.24
N ALA A 311 -12.00 -19.53 -26.55
CA ALA A 311 -13.44 -19.75 -26.35
C ALA A 311 -13.98 -20.93 -27.21
N SER A 312 -13.33 -21.30 -28.32
CA SER A 312 -13.70 -22.45 -29.13
C SER A 312 -13.20 -23.79 -28.57
N GLY A 313 -12.39 -23.74 -27.50
CA GLY A 313 -11.77 -24.91 -26.92
C GLY A 313 -10.41 -25.28 -27.53
N LYS A 314 -9.92 -24.53 -28.51
CA LYS A 314 -8.62 -24.77 -29.14
C LYS A 314 -7.49 -24.44 -28.15
N VAL A 315 -6.59 -25.40 -28.00
CA VAL A 315 -5.43 -25.28 -27.10
C VAL A 315 -4.19 -24.94 -27.93
N LYS A 316 -3.35 -24.06 -27.39
CA LYS A 316 -2.03 -23.72 -27.93
C LYS A 316 -1.03 -23.59 -26.78
N THR A 317 0.22 -23.93 -27.05
CA THR A 317 1.35 -23.67 -26.16
C THR A 317 1.99 -22.34 -26.53
N VAL A 318 2.26 -21.52 -25.53
CA VAL A 318 3.09 -20.31 -25.64
C VAL A 318 4.42 -20.66 -24.98
N GLU A 319 5.48 -20.63 -25.77
CA GLU A 319 6.84 -20.95 -25.30
C GLU A 319 7.30 -20.02 -24.18
N ALA A 320 8.26 -20.46 -23.39
CA ALA A 320 8.95 -19.66 -22.39
C ALA A 320 9.32 -18.29 -22.94
N ASN A 321 9.10 -17.24 -22.17
CA ASN A 321 9.32 -15.86 -22.58
C ASN A 321 8.50 -15.42 -23.83
N GLY A 322 7.45 -16.15 -24.21
CA GLY A 322 6.53 -15.80 -25.30
C GLY A 322 5.56 -14.67 -24.93
N VAL A 323 4.58 -14.43 -25.82
CA VAL A 323 3.54 -13.42 -25.63
C VAL A 323 2.17 -14.06 -25.71
N ILE A 324 1.37 -13.93 -24.66
CA ILE A 324 -0.03 -14.33 -24.62
C ILE A 324 -0.88 -13.17 -25.12
N PRO A 325 -1.73 -13.34 -26.15
CA PRO A 325 -2.60 -12.27 -26.62
C PRO A 325 -3.68 -11.94 -25.57
N ILE A 326 -4.02 -10.66 -25.40
CA ILE A 326 -5.12 -10.24 -24.53
C ILE A 326 -6.41 -10.32 -25.36
N ILE A 327 -7.13 -11.43 -25.18
CA ILE A 327 -8.41 -11.72 -25.84
C ILE A 327 -9.40 -12.17 -24.77
N ARG A 328 -10.60 -11.59 -24.74
CA ARG A 328 -11.65 -11.97 -23.78
C ARG A 328 -11.99 -13.46 -23.89
N ASN A 329 -12.27 -14.10 -22.76
CA ASN A 329 -12.56 -15.53 -22.59
C ASN A 329 -11.35 -16.45 -22.90
N LEU A 330 -10.13 -15.92 -23.04
CA LEU A 330 -8.92 -16.74 -23.12
C LEU A 330 -8.58 -17.26 -21.73
N LYS A 331 -8.42 -18.57 -21.60
CA LYS A 331 -7.93 -19.23 -20.37
C LYS A 331 -6.44 -19.48 -20.50
N ILE A 332 -5.72 -19.29 -19.40
CA ILE A 332 -4.27 -19.42 -19.30
C ILE A 332 -3.95 -20.39 -18.17
N LYS A 333 -3.33 -21.51 -18.47
CA LYS A 333 -2.85 -22.48 -17.49
C LYS A 333 -1.40 -22.15 -17.13
N PHE A 334 -1.20 -21.44 -16.04
CA PHE A 334 0.12 -21.04 -15.56
C PHE A 334 0.90 -22.20 -14.92
N ASN A 335 0.19 -23.13 -14.28
CA ASN A 335 0.69 -24.38 -13.72
C ASN A 335 -0.50 -25.35 -13.52
N ASP A 336 -0.25 -26.57 -13.02
CA ASP A 336 -1.29 -27.61 -12.87
C ASP A 336 -2.45 -27.21 -11.96
N ASN A 337 -2.21 -26.29 -11.01
CA ASN A 337 -3.19 -25.85 -10.01
C ASN A 337 -3.74 -24.45 -10.26
N THR A 338 -3.25 -23.72 -11.27
CA THR A 338 -3.59 -22.31 -11.45
C THR A 338 -3.96 -21.99 -12.88
N ILE A 339 -5.24 -21.71 -13.07
CA ILE A 339 -5.81 -21.26 -14.34
C ILE A 339 -6.27 -19.81 -14.15
N GLY A 340 -5.87 -18.93 -15.06
CA GLY A 340 -6.39 -17.58 -15.19
C GLY A 340 -7.34 -17.48 -16.37
N GLU A 341 -8.23 -16.46 -16.35
CA GLU A 341 -9.17 -16.16 -17.44
C GLU A 341 -9.16 -14.67 -17.73
N ILE A 342 -9.00 -14.30 -18.99
CA ILE A 342 -9.11 -12.91 -19.45
C ILE A 342 -10.59 -12.57 -19.64
N ARG A 343 -11.07 -11.54 -18.94
CA ARG A 343 -12.47 -11.07 -18.95
C ARG A 343 -12.62 -9.66 -19.50
#